data_7e212e8b540a7e55785abe2d30e861fe
#
_entry.id   7e212e8b540a7e55785abe2d30e861fe
#
_cell.length_a   1.000
_cell.length_b   1.000
_cell.length_c   1.000
_cell.angle_alpha   90.00
_cell.angle_beta   90.00
_cell.angle_gamma   90.00
#
_symmetry.space_group_name_H-M   'P 1'
#
loop_
_entity.id
_entity.type
_entity.pdbx_description
1 polymer ?
#
loop_
_entity_poly.entity_id
_entity_poly.type
_entity_poly.pdbx_seq_one_letter_code
_entity_poly.pdbx_strand_id
1 'polypeptide(L)'
;ETKTTAVETPAGTETSATTENEAGKLPDGTGQEGGVADTESASESDPMMGTIVSVEDGQLTMHRQDNGFDEDVVITIAEDTKVLDAENGYPVERSDLKEGNTISAYVDEAMTLSLPPITNGLLILVQAEGYDFPRYTKVKELMAADTEGERILTAENGINYMITAETRLLPYLTRNIVSEEDLTEGTEILIWNEENGNKAEKIVVFQGENGYAK
;
A
#
# COMPACT_ATOMS: atom_id res chain seq x y z
N GLU A 1 -0.36 46.46 46.87
CA GLU A 1 -1.23 47.57 46.42
C GLU A 1 -1.65 47.30 44.99
N THR A 2 -2.88 46.80 44.86
CA THR A 2 -4.07 47.36 44.22
C THR A 2 -3.89 48.02 42.84
N LYS A 3 -4.50 47.52 41.76
CA LYS A 3 -5.80 48.01 41.32
C LYS A 3 -6.38 47.29 40.12
N THR A 4 -7.55 46.74 40.32
CA THR A 4 -8.58 46.32 39.36
C THR A 4 -9.01 47.48 38.47
N THR A 5 -9.33 47.20 37.17
CA THR A 5 -10.46 47.84 36.49
C THR A 5 -10.97 46.96 35.34
N ALA A 6 -12.21 46.51 35.45
CA ALA A 6 -13.07 45.99 34.41
C ALA A 6 -13.84 47.19 33.77
N VAL A 7 -14.24 47.06 32.49
CA VAL A 7 -15.40 47.74 31.84
C VAL A 7 -15.50 47.13 30.43
N GLU A 8 -16.49 46.41 30.15
CA GLU A 8 -17.88 46.51 29.64
C GLU A 8 -18.03 46.38 28.12
N THR A 9 -18.92 45.46 27.78
CA THR A 9 -19.60 45.24 26.46
C THR A 9 -20.58 46.37 26.18
N PRO A 10 -20.94 46.60 24.90
CA PRO A 10 -22.37 46.46 24.62
C PRO A 10 -22.72 45.68 23.34
N ALA A 11 -23.88 45.07 23.44
CA ALA A 11 -24.67 44.38 22.45
C ALA A 11 -25.45 45.32 21.51
N GLY A 12 -25.95 44.78 20.43
CA GLY A 12 -27.03 45.30 19.61
C GLY A 12 -26.79 45.01 18.13
N THR A 13 -27.65 44.58 17.25
CA THR A 13 -29.12 44.29 17.26
C THR A 13 -29.45 43.65 15.92
N GLU A 14 -30.41 42.79 15.89
CA GLU A 14 -31.09 42.08 14.80
C GLU A 14 -31.44 42.93 13.56
N THR A 15 -31.56 42.28 12.39
CA THR A 15 -32.78 42.40 11.59
C THR A 15 -32.85 41.29 10.50
N SER A 16 -33.94 40.59 10.50
CA SER A 16 -34.47 39.63 9.54
C SER A 16 -34.83 40.27 8.19
N ALA A 17 -34.76 39.50 7.10
CA ALA A 17 -35.76 39.54 6.03
C ALA A 17 -35.77 38.25 5.23
N THR A 18 -36.88 37.57 5.27
CA THR A 18 -37.43 36.50 4.46
C THR A 18 -37.71 36.98 3.03
N THR A 19 -37.45 36.15 2.02
CA THR A 19 -38.34 36.12 0.83
C THR A 19 -38.30 34.71 0.21
N GLU A 20 -39.49 34.17 0.06
CA GLU A 20 -39.89 32.90 -0.56
C GLU A 20 -39.91 32.95 -2.09
N ASN A 21 -39.99 31.71 -2.66
CA ASN A 21 -40.55 31.31 -3.97
C ASN A 21 -39.59 31.33 -5.16
N GLU A 22 -39.52 30.31 -6.03
CA GLU A 22 -40.60 29.51 -6.65
C GLU A 22 -40.07 28.22 -7.27
N ALA A 23 -40.93 27.25 -7.41
CA ALA A 23 -40.78 25.95 -8.03
C ALA A 23 -40.55 25.99 -9.54
N GLY A 24 -39.75 25.10 -10.09
CA GLY A 24 -39.54 24.93 -11.54
C GLY A 24 -38.96 23.59 -11.96
N LYS A 25 -39.81 22.56 -12.01
CA LYS A 25 -39.90 21.55 -13.10
C LYS A 25 -38.68 20.69 -13.46
N LEU A 26 -38.74 19.40 -13.09
CA LEU A 26 -38.05 18.29 -13.71
C LEU A 26 -38.34 18.16 -15.22
N PRO A 27 -37.39 17.66 -16.00
CA PRO A 27 -37.71 16.70 -17.03
C PRO A 27 -37.12 15.33 -16.77
N ASP A 28 -37.96 14.36 -16.89
CA ASP A 28 -37.76 12.94 -17.08
C ASP A 28 -36.86 12.68 -18.29
N GLY A 29 -35.93 11.72 -18.16
CA GLY A 29 -35.05 11.34 -19.26
C GLY A 29 -34.24 10.09 -18.89
N THR A 30 -34.86 8.93 -19.09
CA THR A 30 -34.24 7.60 -19.15
C THR A 30 -32.95 7.58 -19.98
N GLY A 31 -31.87 7.10 -19.41
CA GLY A 31 -30.61 6.80 -20.06
C GLY A 31 -29.78 5.84 -19.21
N GLN A 32 -30.10 4.55 -19.32
CA GLN A 32 -29.35 3.46 -18.76
C GLN A 32 -28.12 3.27 -19.65
N GLU A 33 -26.95 3.66 -19.19
CA GLU A 33 -25.68 3.21 -19.73
C GLU A 33 -24.86 2.57 -18.61
N GLY A 34 -24.45 1.33 -18.88
CA GLY A 34 -23.73 0.49 -17.98
C GLY A 34 -22.42 1.13 -17.54
N GLY A 35 -22.33 1.41 -16.25
CA GLY A 35 -21.06 1.68 -15.61
C GLY A 35 -20.20 0.41 -15.71
N VAL A 36 -19.18 0.45 -16.53
CA VAL A 36 -18.02 -0.41 -16.37
C VAL A 36 -17.50 -0.16 -14.96
N ALA A 37 -17.48 -1.18 -14.14
CA ALA A 37 -16.78 -1.14 -12.88
C ALA A 37 -15.32 -0.81 -13.22
N ASP A 38 -14.94 0.44 -12.98
CA ASP A 38 -13.53 0.76 -12.81
C ASP A 38 -13.05 -0.15 -11.68
N THR A 39 -12.19 -1.08 -12.04
CA THR A 39 -11.37 -1.78 -11.09
C THR A 39 -10.45 -0.70 -10.54
N GLU A 40 -10.86 -0.07 -9.44
CA GLU A 40 -9.99 0.84 -8.70
C GLU A 40 -8.73 0.05 -8.39
N SER A 41 -7.67 0.46 -9.04
CA SER A 41 -6.31 0.07 -8.71
C SER A 41 -6.16 0.30 -7.21
N ALA A 42 -5.90 -0.77 -6.46
CA ALA A 42 -5.61 -0.67 -5.04
C ALA A 42 -4.54 0.42 -4.89
N SER A 43 -4.90 1.52 -4.23
CA SER A 43 -3.94 2.58 -3.95
C SER A 43 -2.85 1.96 -3.09
N GLU A 44 -1.60 2.22 -3.45
CA GLU A 44 -0.46 1.73 -2.68
C GLU A 44 -0.45 2.43 -1.32
N SER A 45 -1.19 1.87 -0.38
CA SER A 45 -1.10 2.29 1.01
C SER A 45 0.28 1.92 1.56
N ASP A 46 0.84 2.79 2.39
CA ASP A 46 2.04 2.43 3.15
C ASP A 46 1.77 1.16 3.95
N PRO A 47 2.74 0.22 4.02
CA PRO A 47 2.54 -1.01 4.75
C PRO A 47 2.38 -0.75 6.24
N MET A 48 1.62 -1.58 6.90
CA MET A 48 1.56 -1.64 8.36
C MET A 48 2.75 -2.42 8.88
N MET A 49 3.43 -1.90 9.89
CA MET A 49 4.58 -2.57 10.51
C MET A 49 4.26 -2.94 11.94
N GLY A 50 4.69 -4.13 12.34
CA GLY A 50 4.44 -4.60 13.70
C GLY A 50 4.94 -6.02 13.95
N THR A 51 4.50 -6.57 15.08
CA THR A 51 4.89 -7.91 15.53
C THR A 51 3.67 -8.83 15.57
N ILE A 52 3.82 -10.07 15.13
CA ILE A 52 2.76 -11.09 15.22
C ILE A 52 2.47 -11.41 16.68
N VAL A 53 1.22 -11.28 17.09
CA VAL A 53 0.70 -11.64 18.41
C VAL A 53 0.13 -13.07 18.39
N SER A 54 -0.61 -13.43 17.35
CA SER A 54 -1.14 -14.79 17.16
C SER A 54 -1.39 -15.09 15.69
N VAL A 55 -1.44 -16.38 15.35
CA VAL A 55 -1.84 -16.89 14.03
C VAL A 55 -2.80 -18.04 14.24
N GLU A 56 -4.07 -17.86 13.90
CA GLU A 56 -5.14 -18.82 14.10
C GLU A 56 -6.13 -18.79 12.92
N ASP A 57 -6.60 -19.95 12.49
CA ASP A 57 -7.72 -20.12 11.54
C ASP A 57 -7.63 -19.24 10.25
N GLY A 58 -6.42 -19.06 9.71
CA GLY A 58 -6.21 -18.26 8.51
C GLY A 58 -6.21 -16.75 8.76
N GLN A 59 -6.17 -16.34 10.02
CA GLN A 59 -6.02 -14.96 10.45
C GLN A 59 -4.72 -14.77 11.24
N LEU A 60 -4.16 -13.61 11.12
CA LEU A 60 -2.98 -13.17 11.85
C LEU A 60 -3.36 -11.92 12.63
N THR A 61 -3.13 -11.93 13.94
CA THR A 61 -3.21 -10.73 14.75
C THR A 61 -1.84 -10.11 14.84
N MET A 62 -1.72 -8.86 14.41
CA MET A 62 -0.50 -8.07 14.47
C MET A 62 -0.67 -6.93 15.48
N HIS A 63 0.30 -6.75 16.36
CA HIS A 63 0.44 -5.53 17.14
C HIS A 63 1.17 -4.49 16.30
N ARG A 64 0.43 -3.53 15.78
CA ARG A 64 0.93 -2.46 14.91
C ARG A 64 1.66 -1.41 15.72
N GLN A 65 2.89 -1.06 15.31
CA GLN A 65 3.71 -0.03 15.94
C GLN A 65 4.41 0.82 14.87
N ASP A 66 3.61 1.55 14.09
CA ASP A 66 4.13 2.44 13.05
C ASP A 66 3.32 3.75 12.98
N ASN A 67 3.89 4.77 12.40
CA ASN A 67 3.22 6.04 12.10
C ASN A 67 2.38 6.62 13.26
N GLY A 68 2.72 6.29 14.52
CA GLY A 68 2.01 6.73 15.72
C GLY A 68 0.82 5.85 16.10
N PHE A 69 0.59 4.75 15.40
CA PHE A 69 -0.35 3.70 15.81
C PHE A 69 0.30 2.76 16.82
N ASP A 70 -0.47 2.31 17.79
CA ASP A 70 -0.11 1.35 18.83
C ASP A 70 -1.39 0.55 19.16
N GLU A 71 -1.72 -0.40 18.27
CA GLU A 71 -2.98 -1.13 18.28
C GLU A 71 -2.87 -2.51 17.66
N ASP A 72 -3.78 -3.40 18.03
CA ASP A 72 -3.88 -4.70 17.38
C ASP A 72 -4.75 -4.61 16.12
N VAL A 73 -4.30 -5.26 15.06
CA VAL A 73 -5.01 -5.40 13.77
C VAL A 73 -5.08 -6.87 13.41
N VAL A 74 -6.25 -7.35 12.99
CA VAL A 74 -6.43 -8.70 12.46
C VAL A 74 -6.33 -8.68 10.94
N ILE A 75 -5.43 -9.47 10.39
CA ILE A 75 -5.20 -9.60 8.95
C ILE A 75 -5.65 -11.00 8.52
N THR A 76 -6.62 -11.06 7.62
CA THR A 76 -7.06 -12.31 7.00
C THR A 76 -6.03 -12.73 5.94
N ILE A 77 -5.55 -13.97 6.03
CA ILE A 77 -4.61 -14.55 5.07
C ILE A 77 -5.41 -15.46 4.11
N ALA A 78 -5.80 -14.90 2.98
CA ALA A 78 -6.52 -15.61 1.92
C ALA A 78 -5.57 -16.45 1.05
N GLU A 79 -6.10 -17.27 0.13
CA GLU A 79 -5.25 -18.13 -0.73
C GLU A 79 -4.31 -17.34 -1.62
N ASP A 80 -4.71 -16.16 -2.04
CA ASP A 80 -3.98 -15.22 -2.88
C ASP A 80 -3.05 -14.28 -2.09
N THR A 81 -3.15 -14.25 -0.76
CA THR A 81 -2.22 -13.49 0.09
C THR A 81 -0.80 -14.03 -0.10
N LYS A 82 0.10 -13.18 -0.54
CA LYS A 82 1.52 -13.51 -0.71
C LYS A 82 2.23 -13.38 0.64
N VAL A 83 2.99 -14.41 1.05
CA VAL A 83 3.82 -14.36 2.26
C VAL A 83 5.26 -14.61 1.86
N LEU A 84 6.14 -13.65 2.10
CA LEU A 84 7.52 -13.68 1.64
C LEU A 84 8.49 -13.35 2.78
N ASP A 85 9.66 -13.94 2.69
CA ASP A 85 10.81 -13.56 3.50
C ASP A 85 11.35 -12.19 3.03
N ALA A 86 11.48 -11.24 3.96
CA ALA A 86 11.88 -9.88 3.63
C ALA A 86 13.34 -9.77 3.19
N GLU A 87 14.21 -10.70 3.60
CA GLU A 87 15.63 -10.68 3.23
C GLU A 87 15.85 -11.15 1.79
N ASN A 88 15.24 -12.26 1.42
CA ASN A 88 15.54 -12.91 0.14
C ASN A 88 14.41 -12.84 -0.89
N GLY A 89 13.16 -12.56 -0.47
CA GLY A 89 11.97 -12.50 -1.34
C GLY A 89 11.41 -13.87 -1.69
N TYR A 90 11.81 -14.93 -0.98
CA TYR A 90 11.25 -16.25 -1.20
C TYR A 90 9.93 -16.44 -0.47
N PRO A 91 9.03 -17.26 -1.02
CA PRO A 91 7.79 -17.61 -0.35
C PRO A 91 8.06 -18.26 1.00
N VAL A 92 7.26 -17.87 1.99
CA VAL A 92 7.21 -18.47 3.33
C VAL A 92 5.88 -19.20 3.47
N GLU A 93 5.94 -20.43 3.99
CA GLU A 93 4.73 -21.17 4.28
C GLU A 93 3.96 -20.49 5.43
N ARG A 94 2.61 -20.46 5.33
CA ARG A 94 1.78 -19.84 6.37
C ARG A 94 1.99 -20.46 7.75
N SER A 95 2.32 -21.76 7.78
CA SER A 95 2.67 -22.51 9.00
C SER A 95 3.95 -22.03 9.68
N ASP A 96 4.77 -21.28 8.96
CA ASP A 96 6.05 -20.74 9.47
C ASP A 96 5.88 -19.35 10.08
N LEU A 97 4.71 -18.72 9.93
CA LEU A 97 4.35 -17.51 10.66
C LEU A 97 4.20 -17.81 12.13
N LYS A 98 4.93 -17.10 12.98
CA LYS A 98 4.99 -17.34 14.43
C LYS A 98 4.80 -16.07 15.21
N GLU A 99 4.24 -16.20 16.40
CA GLU A 99 4.25 -15.15 17.42
C GLU A 99 5.69 -14.63 17.62
N GLY A 100 5.82 -13.31 17.68
CA GLY A 100 7.10 -12.62 17.81
C GLY A 100 7.81 -12.30 16.48
N ASN A 101 7.34 -12.82 15.33
CA ASN A 101 7.88 -12.38 14.06
C ASN A 101 7.57 -10.90 13.81
N THR A 102 8.55 -10.13 13.37
CA THR A 102 8.33 -8.78 12.85
C THR A 102 7.88 -8.86 11.41
N ILE A 103 6.85 -8.12 11.07
CA ILE A 103 6.26 -8.13 9.73
C ILE A 103 6.00 -6.73 9.20
N SER A 104 6.00 -6.62 7.88
CA SER A 104 5.44 -5.51 7.13
C SER A 104 4.30 -6.04 6.27
N ALA A 105 3.08 -5.54 6.47
CA ALA A 105 1.88 -6.03 5.83
C ALA A 105 1.25 -4.98 4.93
N TYR A 106 1.11 -5.30 3.66
CA TYR A 106 0.29 -4.57 2.70
C TYR A 106 -1.11 -5.18 2.73
N VAL A 107 -2.10 -4.37 2.98
CA VAL A 107 -3.49 -4.79 3.21
C VAL A 107 -4.47 -4.00 2.36
N ASP A 108 -5.70 -4.50 2.24
CA ASP A 108 -6.79 -3.75 1.62
C ASP A 108 -7.04 -2.44 2.38
N GLU A 109 -7.49 -1.41 1.66
CA GLU A 109 -7.90 -0.13 2.27
C GLU A 109 -9.12 -0.30 3.18
N ALA A 110 -9.98 -1.27 2.88
CA ALA A 110 -11.19 -1.53 3.64
C ALA A 110 -10.86 -2.26 4.95
N MET A 111 -11.25 -1.64 6.06
CA MET A 111 -11.16 -2.24 7.40
C MET A 111 -12.52 -2.25 8.08
N THR A 112 -12.75 -3.26 8.91
CA THR A 112 -13.96 -3.30 9.73
C THR A 112 -13.88 -2.27 10.87
N LEU A 113 -15.04 -1.87 11.39
CA LEU A 113 -15.14 -1.00 12.56
C LEU A 113 -15.12 -1.78 13.90
N SER A 114 -14.69 -3.05 13.87
CA SER A 114 -14.51 -3.86 15.09
C SER A 114 -13.25 -3.41 15.87
N LEU A 115 -13.12 -3.91 17.09
CA LEU A 115 -11.93 -3.76 17.92
C LEU A 115 -11.46 -5.15 18.36
N PRO A 116 -10.32 -5.62 17.86
CA PRO A 116 -9.47 -5.02 16.84
C PRO A 116 -10.14 -4.95 15.45
N PRO A 117 -9.71 -4.01 14.57
CA PRO A 117 -10.17 -3.94 13.19
C PRO A 117 -9.65 -5.14 12.39
N ILE A 118 -10.40 -5.55 11.35
CA ILE A 118 -10.07 -6.68 10.49
C ILE A 118 -9.95 -6.17 9.05
N THR A 119 -8.89 -6.61 8.37
CA THR A 119 -8.65 -6.33 6.93
C THR A 119 -8.14 -7.58 6.23
N ASN A 120 -8.01 -7.53 4.89
CA ASN A 120 -7.42 -8.61 4.10
C ASN A 120 -5.95 -8.30 3.80
N GLY A 121 -5.10 -9.31 3.94
CA GLY A 121 -3.69 -9.22 3.55
C GLY A 121 -3.51 -9.42 2.06
N LEU A 122 -2.76 -8.51 1.42
CA LEU A 122 -2.32 -8.61 0.03
C LEU A 122 -0.92 -9.25 -0.03
N LEU A 123 0.01 -8.68 0.74
CA LEU A 123 1.37 -9.17 0.87
C LEU A 123 1.84 -9.01 2.31
N ILE A 124 2.44 -10.06 2.85
CA ILE A 124 3.07 -10.06 4.17
C ILE A 124 4.55 -10.36 3.99
N LEU A 125 5.38 -9.45 4.43
CA LEU A 125 6.82 -9.62 4.48
C LEU A 125 7.22 -9.98 5.90
N VAL A 126 7.90 -11.12 6.05
CA VAL A 126 8.40 -11.59 7.34
C VAL A 126 9.88 -11.25 7.44
N GLN A 127 10.25 -10.53 8.48
CA GLN A 127 11.62 -10.11 8.69
C GLN A 127 12.35 -11.03 9.67
N ALA A 128 13.61 -11.38 9.33
CA ALA A 128 14.60 -11.77 10.31
C ALA A 128 15.21 -10.50 10.94
N GLU A 129 15.71 -10.58 12.17
CA GLU A 129 16.28 -9.44 12.88
C GLU A 129 17.37 -8.71 12.07
N GLY A 130 17.27 -7.38 11.98
CA GLY A 130 18.33 -6.51 11.48
C GLY A 130 18.26 -6.10 10.00
N TYR A 131 17.21 -6.43 9.28
CA TYR A 131 17.02 -6.03 7.87
C TYR A 131 15.91 -4.99 7.72
N ASP A 132 16.08 -4.07 6.74
CA ASP A 132 15.03 -3.19 6.32
C ASP A 132 14.04 -3.94 5.41
N PHE A 133 12.75 -3.59 5.50
CA PHE A 133 11.74 -4.17 4.64
C PHE A 133 11.88 -3.64 3.20
N PRO A 134 11.86 -4.54 2.19
CA PRO A 134 11.75 -4.11 0.81
C PRO A 134 10.40 -3.44 0.53
N ARG A 135 10.35 -2.62 -0.51
CA ARG A 135 9.14 -1.94 -0.95
C ARG A 135 8.37 -2.75 -1.98
N TYR A 136 7.11 -3.02 -1.69
CA TYR A 136 6.17 -3.57 -2.66
C TYR A 136 5.46 -2.41 -3.37
N THR A 137 5.43 -2.45 -4.69
CA THR A 137 4.90 -1.36 -5.52
C THR A 137 4.57 -1.88 -6.93
N LYS A 138 3.96 -1.03 -7.75
CA LYS A 138 3.77 -1.28 -9.18
C LYS A 138 4.66 -0.37 -10.01
N VAL A 139 5.06 -0.90 -11.15
CA VAL A 139 5.78 -0.13 -12.16
C VAL A 139 4.82 0.86 -12.80
N LYS A 140 5.13 2.13 -12.74
CA LYS A 140 4.44 3.18 -13.50
C LYS A 140 5.10 3.38 -14.86
N GLU A 141 6.42 3.47 -14.88
CA GLU A 141 7.20 3.73 -16.08
C GLU A 141 8.64 3.24 -15.93
N LEU A 142 9.24 2.81 -17.04
CA LEU A 142 10.66 2.48 -17.13
C LEU A 142 11.29 3.27 -18.27
N MET A 143 12.22 4.18 -17.94
CA MET A 143 12.90 5.05 -18.90
C MET A 143 14.40 4.78 -18.95
N ALA A 144 15.04 5.19 -20.05
CA ALA A 144 16.50 5.25 -20.11
C ALA A 144 17.01 6.38 -19.20
N ALA A 145 18.07 6.11 -18.46
CA ALA A 145 18.80 7.14 -17.71
C ALA A 145 19.81 7.88 -18.62
N ASP A 146 20.41 8.94 -18.11
CA ASP A 146 21.45 9.70 -18.83
C ASP A 146 22.73 8.87 -19.01
N THR A 147 22.96 7.89 -18.14
CA THR A 147 24.10 6.97 -18.21
C THR A 147 23.72 5.77 -19.07
N GLU A 148 24.58 5.42 -20.02
CA GLU A 148 24.38 4.24 -20.88
C GLU A 148 24.34 2.96 -20.05
N GLY A 149 23.29 2.15 -20.28
CA GLY A 149 23.07 0.89 -19.54
C GLY A 149 22.31 1.03 -18.22
N GLU A 150 21.94 2.25 -17.83
CA GLU A 150 21.11 2.48 -16.66
C GLU A 150 19.65 2.80 -17.06
N ARG A 151 18.71 2.50 -16.18
CA ARG A 151 17.28 2.79 -16.31
C ARG A 151 16.76 3.49 -15.06
N ILE A 152 15.74 4.29 -15.23
CA ILE A 152 14.96 4.87 -14.14
C ILE A 152 13.60 4.19 -14.15
N LEU A 153 13.32 3.42 -13.11
CA LEU A 153 12.01 2.87 -12.82
C LEU A 153 11.27 3.86 -11.92
N THR A 154 10.18 4.41 -12.41
CA THR A 154 9.24 5.19 -11.62
C THR A 154 8.15 4.24 -11.11
N ALA A 155 7.97 4.17 -9.81
CA ALA A 155 6.89 3.41 -9.18
C ALA A 155 5.60 4.24 -9.09
N GLU A 156 4.44 3.59 -8.89
CA GLU A 156 3.14 4.28 -8.76
C GLU A 156 3.11 5.24 -7.57
N ASN A 157 3.83 4.92 -6.49
CA ASN A 157 4.01 5.80 -5.32
C ASN A 157 4.90 7.04 -5.59
N GLY A 158 5.41 7.21 -6.82
CA GLY A 158 6.21 8.35 -7.25
C GLY A 158 7.70 8.26 -6.91
N ILE A 159 8.16 7.16 -6.30
CA ILE A 159 9.57 6.93 -6.03
C ILE A 159 10.27 6.47 -7.32
N ASN A 160 11.44 7.06 -7.58
CA ASN A 160 12.29 6.66 -8.69
C ASN A 160 13.41 5.75 -8.20
N TYR A 161 13.56 4.61 -8.84
CA TYR A 161 14.63 3.65 -8.58
C TYR A 161 15.57 3.58 -9.77
N MET A 162 16.86 3.56 -9.50
CA MET A 162 17.88 3.36 -10.52
C MET A 162 18.16 1.87 -10.70
N ILE A 163 17.95 1.37 -11.91
CA ILE A 163 18.27 0.00 -12.31
C ILE A 163 19.57 0.03 -13.10
N THR A 164 20.49 -0.84 -12.75
CA THR A 164 21.81 -0.96 -13.38
C THR A 164 22.07 -2.42 -13.76
N ALA A 165 23.16 -2.68 -14.45
CA ALA A 165 23.58 -4.04 -14.78
C ALA A 165 23.85 -4.93 -13.53
N GLU A 166 23.99 -4.32 -12.35
CA GLU A 166 24.19 -5.02 -11.08
C GLU A 166 22.86 -5.38 -10.41
N THR A 167 21.74 -4.74 -10.82
CA THR A 167 20.41 -5.03 -10.28
C THR A 167 19.98 -6.45 -10.62
N ARG A 168 19.63 -7.22 -9.61
CA ARG A 168 19.20 -8.61 -9.78
C ARG A 168 17.69 -8.68 -9.98
N LEU A 169 17.24 -9.08 -11.18
CA LEU A 169 15.85 -9.35 -11.48
C LEU A 169 15.52 -10.81 -11.21
N LEU A 170 14.51 -11.08 -10.39
CA LEU A 170 14.11 -12.43 -9.98
C LEU A 170 12.63 -12.63 -10.25
N PRO A 171 12.21 -13.79 -10.78
CA PRO A 171 10.79 -14.11 -10.92
C PRO A 171 10.19 -14.55 -9.58
N TYR A 172 8.93 -14.23 -9.36
CA TYR A 172 8.15 -14.80 -8.26
C TYR A 172 7.56 -16.14 -8.70
N LEU A 173 7.84 -17.21 -7.93
CA LEU A 173 7.29 -18.58 -8.09
C LEU A 173 7.45 -19.25 -9.47
N THR A 174 8.19 -18.68 -10.40
CA THR A 174 8.38 -19.25 -11.72
C THR A 174 9.85 -19.58 -11.98
N ARG A 175 10.08 -20.44 -12.99
CA ARG A 175 11.42 -20.72 -13.49
C ARG A 175 11.76 -19.90 -14.74
N ASN A 176 10.89 -18.95 -15.08
CA ASN A 176 11.11 -18.07 -16.22
C ASN A 176 12.26 -17.11 -15.93
N ILE A 177 12.99 -16.76 -16.97
CA ILE A 177 13.97 -15.68 -16.87
C ILE A 177 13.19 -14.38 -16.91
N VAL A 178 13.46 -13.50 -15.99
CA VAL A 178 12.91 -12.13 -15.93
C VAL A 178 13.96 -11.16 -16.42
N SER A 179 13.54 -10.23 -17.25
CA SER A 179 14.36 -9.18 -17.84
C SER A 179 13.74 -7.80 -17.60
N GLU A 180 14.42 -6.72 -18.00
CA GLU A 180 13.87 -5.37 -17.96
C GLU A 180 12.58 -5.23 -18.79
N GLU A 181 12.39 -6.07 -19.82
CA GLU A 181 11.18 -6.06 -20.67
C GLU A 181 9.92 -6.48 -19.91
N ASP A 182 10.07 -7.16 -18.77
CA ASP A 182 8.97 -7.57 -17.89
C ASP A 182 8.54 -6.45 -16.94
N LEU A 183 9.34 -5.37 -16.82
CA LEU A 183 9.04 -4.21 -15.98
C LEU A 183 8.16 -3.21 -16.75
N THR A 184 6.94 -3.64 -17.07
CA THR A 184 5.95 -2.83 -17.77
C THR A 184 4.99 -2.15 -16.81
N GLU A 185 4.28 -1.11 -17.26
CA GLU A 185 3.26 -0.42 -16.48
C GLU A 185 2.27 -1.41 -15.84
N GLY A 186 2.00 -1.23 -14.55
CA GLY A 186 1.13 -2.08 -13.75
C GLY A 186 1.76 -3.37 -13.23
N THR A 187 3.00 -3.70 -13.63
CA THR A 187 3.69 -4.88 -13.10
C THR A 187 3.99 -4.71 -11.60
N GLU A 188 3.49 -5.64 -10.79
CA GLU A 188 3.77 -5.68 -9.35
C GLU A 188 5.21 -6.15 -9.10
N ILE A 189 5.90 -5.46 -8.21
CA ILE A 189 7.30 -5.72 -7.90
C ILE A 189 7.59 -5.54 -6.42
N LEU A 190 8.61 -6.23 -5.95
CA LEU A 190 9.19 -6.04 -4.62
C LEU A 190 10.64 -5.60 -4.81
N ILE A 191 11.02 -4.44 -4.25
CA ILE A 191 12.31 -3.79 -4.49
C ILE A 191 13.12 -3.69 -3.19
N TRP A 192 14.37 -4.12 -3.25
CA TRP A 192 15.42 -3.81 -2.29
C TRP A 192 16.34 -2.76 -2.89
N ASN A 193 16.56 -1.69 -2.19
CA ASN A 193 17.47 -0.61 -2.59
C ASN A 193 18.66 -0.53 -1.64
N GLU A 194 19.74 0.06 -2.12
CA GLU A 194 20.91 0.35 -1.30
C GLU A 194 20.53 1.22 -0.09
N GLU A 195 21.22 0.99 1.02
CA GLU A 195 21.05 1.78 2.23
C GLU A 195 21.28 3.27 1.92
N ASN A 196 20.26 4.10 2.19
CA ASN A 196 20.26 5.55 1.90
C ASN A 196 20.34 5.94 0.41
N GLY A 197 19.99 5.05 -0.52
CA GLY A 197 20.01 5.29 -1.95
C GLY A 197 18.75 4.82 -2.68
N ASN A 198 18.62 5.26 -3.94
CA ASN A 198 17.55 4.83 -4.84
C ASN A 198 18.03 3.77 -5.85
N LYS A 199 19.26 3.28 -5.74
CA LYS A 199 19.75 2.21 -6.60
C LYS A 199 19.12 0.90 -6.16
N ALA A 200 18.44 0.23 -7.08
CA ALA A 200 17.86 -1.07 -6.84
C ALA A 200 18.94 -2.16 -6.85
N GLU A 201 19.06 -2.89 -5.73
CA GLU A 201 19.95 -4.06 -5.64
C GLU A 201 19.28 -5.31 -6.19
N LYS A 202 18.00 -5.47 -5.88
CA LYS A 202 17.21 -6.65 -6.24
C LYS A 202 15.76 -6.27 -6.46
N ILE A 203 15.14 -6.88 -7.45
CA ILE A 203 13.71 -6.74 -7.73
C ILE A 203 13.13 -8.14 -7.94
N VAL A 204 12.09 -8.48 -7.18
CA VAL A 204 11.24 -9.65 -7.46
C VAL A 204 10.05 -9.15 -8.27
N VAL A 205 9.83 -9.77 -9.43
CA VAL A 205 8.75 -9.44 -10.36
C VAL A 205 7.63 -10.44 -10.21
N PHE A 206 6.44 -9.95 -9.85
CA PHE A 206 5.22 -10.75 -9.78
C PHE A 206 4.60 -10.80 -11.18
N GLN A 207 4.84 -11.89 -11.89
CA GLN A 207 4.19 -12.10 -13.18
C GLN A 207 2.73 -12.46 -12.91
N GLY A 208 1.79 -11.68 -13.48
CA GLY A 208 0.36 -11.97 -13.41
C GLY A 208 0.05 -13.35 -14.00
N GLU A 209 -1.10 -13.94 -13.64
CA GLU A 209 -1.54 -15.26 -14.10
C GLU A 209 -1.57 -15.43 -15.63
N ASN A 210 -1.45 -14.34 -16.41
CA ASN A 210 -1.41 -14.33 -17.86
C ASN A 210 -0.04 -14.67 -18.46
N GLY A 211 1.00 -14.92 -17.67
CA GLY A 211 2.34 -15.31 -18.12
C GLY A 211 2.43 -16.71 -18.75
N TYR A 212 1.34 -17.47 -18.82
CA TYR A 212 1.28 -18.79 -19.45
C TYR A 212 0.71 -18.80 -20.87
N ALA A 213 0.44 -17.62 -21.45
CA ALA A 213 -0.09 -17.52 -22.81
C ALA A 213 0.96 -16.98 -23.79
N LYS A 214 1.95 -17.82 -24.13
CA LYS A 214 2.60 -17.82 -25.47
C LYS A 214 3.26 -19.16 -25.73
#